data_6d0a4cc2d18f93aa8e7179b7a71c5c5e
#
_entry.id   6d0a4cc2d18f93aa8e7179b7a71c5c5e
#
_cell.length_a   1.000
_cell.length_b   1.000
_cell.length_c   1.000
_cell.angle_alpha   90.00
_cell.angle_beta   90.00
_cell.angle_gamma   90.00
#
_symmetry.space_group_name_H-M   'P 1'
#
loop_
_entity.id
_entity.type
_entity.pdbx_description
1 polymer ?
#
loop_
_entity_poly.entity_id
_entity_poly.type
_entity_poly.pdbx_seq_one_letter_code
_entity_poly.pdbx_strand_id
1 'polypeptide(L)'
;MKTKTIVLSVVASALPALCIANNKLNMVIGTYTDNGSKGVYSFLFDQQTGKATAQHSLALKNPSYLAFAPNGRYFYAVSENNDTTASLNAIAFDRDGSMKLVTTQRTHGEDPCYVETDGHVVMTANYSGGSLSVFPIAADGSLKPMTSQHKGTIGGPDLTRQDKPHVHCTRFTKDGYMLATNFSADQILSFKYNKTAGTLTPFSVPVDVDKDSGPRHLTFSPNGKDVYLMSELSGDITAFHYANGLLKRFQTIAADDAKARGGADIHLSPDGKFVYASTRLKGDGITIFKRLASGKLVRVGQQPTGLHPRNFIITPNGKFVLVACRDANKIQVYARNPQTGLLSDTHQDILVQHPVCVKFAPAQHQ
;
A
#
# COMPACT_ATOMS: atom_id res chain seq x y z
N MET A 1 -67.33 19.16 -41.47
CA MET A 1 -65.87 19.07 -41.65
C MET A 1 -65.27 18.96 -40.27
N LYS A 2 -64.70 17.78 -39.91
CA LYS A 2 -64.00 17.55 -38.64
C LYS A 2 -62.49 17.55 -38.90
N THR A 3 -61.80 18.56 -38.39
CA THR A 3 -60.38 18.75 -38.52
C THR A 3 -59.67 17.79 -37.53
N LYS A 4 -58.85 16.86 -38.01
CA LYS A 4 -58.02 15.98 -37.21
C LYS A 4 -56.67 16.68 -36.94
N THR A 5 -56.39 16.99 -35.68
CA THR A 5 -55.08 17.47 -35.23
C THR A 5 -54.16 16.26 -35.05
N ILE A 6 -53.06 16.21 -35.80
CA ILE A 6 -51.99 15.21 -35.63
C ILE A 6 -50.97 15.77 -34.62
N VAL A 7 -50.83 15.12 -33.47
CA VAL A 7 -49.78 15.42 -32.49
C VAL A 7 -48.54 14.57 -32.84
N LEU A 8 -47.51 15.25 -33.29
CA LEU A 8 -46.18 14.61 -33.54
C LEU A 8 -45.44 14.58 -32.21
N SER A 9 -45.30 13.38 -31.61
CA SER A 9 -44.47 13.18 -30.45
C SER A 9 -42.99 12.97 -30.88
N VAL A 10 -42.15 13.92 -30.55
CA VAL A 10 -40.69 13.83 -30.72
C VAL A 10 -40.16 12.99 -29.57
N VAL A 11 -39.76 11.77 -29.86
CA VAL A 11 -39.00 10.93 -28.90
C VAL A 11 -37.54 11.37 -28.95
N ALA A 12 -37.12 12.14 -27.95
CA ALA A 12 -35.73 12.47 -27.73
C ALA A 12 -34.98 11.19 -27.21
N SER A 13 -34.24 10.54 -28.05
CA SER A 13 -33.34 9.48 -27.66
C SER A 13 -32.16 10.08 -26.89
N ALA A 14 -32.16 9.95 -25.57
CA ALA A 14 -30.99 10.21 -24.72
C ALA A 14 -29.92 9.17 -25.04
N LEU A 15 -28.89 9.56 -25.79
CA LEU A 15 -27.66 8.77 -25.90
C LEU A 15 -27.03 8.66 -24.50
N PRO A 16 -26.67 7.47 -24.02
CA PRO A 16 -25.93 7.35 -22.79
C PRO A 16 -24.58 8.05 -22.98
N ALA A 17 -24.27 9.03 -22.13
CA ALA A 17 -22.94 9.60 -22.03
C ALA A 17 -21.97 8.46 -21.72
N LEU A 18 -21.19 8.03 -22.72
CA LEU A 18 -20.05 7.16 -22.46
C LEU A 18 -19.11 7.91 -21.53
N CYS A 19 -19.07 7.54 -20.25
CA CYS A 19 -17.96 7.86 -19.39
C CYS A 19 -16.70 7.26 -20.02
N ILE A 20 -15.95 8.08 -20.76
CA ILE A 20 -14.60 7.70 -21.23
C ILE A 20 -13.77 7.56 -19.95
N ALA A 21 -13.65 6.33 -19.45
CA ALA A 21 -12.76 6.05 -18.35
C ALA A 21 -11.37 6.53 -18.78
N ASN A 22 -10.80 7.45 -18.00
CA ASN A 22 -9.46 7.95 -18.29
C ASN A 22 -8.47 6.78 -18.15
N ASN A 23 -8.00 6.26 -19.28
CA ASN A 23 -7.10 5.09 -19.32
C ASN A 23 -5.69 5.41 -18.80
N LYS A 24 -5.39 6.68 -18.61
CA LYS A 24 -4.10 7.14 -18.12
C LYS A 24 -4.19 7.52 -16.65
N LEU A 25 -3.25 7.01 -15.86
CA LEU A 25 -3.13 7.25 -14.43
C LEU A 25 -1.79 7.95 -14.14
N ASN A 26 -1.83 8.97 -13.31
CA ASN A 26 -0.61 9.44 -12.67
C ASN A 26 -0.13 8.40 -11.66
N MET A 27 1.13 8.06 -11.72
CA MET A 27 1.81 7.10 -10.87
C MET A 27 3.00 7.76 -10.21
N VAL A 28 3.19 7.53 -8.92
CA VAL A 28 4.33 8.03 -8.15
C VAL A 28 5.15 6.85 -7.63
N ILE A 29 6.47 6.97 -7.75
CA ILE A 29 7.44 5.95 -7.33
C ILE A 29 8.34 6.54 -6.26
N GLY A 30 8.41 5.86 -5.11
CA GLY A 30 9.36 6.12 -4.04
C GLY A 30 10.55 5.18 -4.12
N THR A 31 11.71 5.67 -3.70
CA THR A 31 13.00 4.96 -3.86
C THR A 31 13.85 5.05 -2.59
N TYR A 32 14.87 4.21 -2.47
CA TYR A 32 16.06 4.56 -1.68
C TYR A 32 17.03 5.40 -2.52
N THR A 33 17.75 6.31 -1.87
CA THR A 33 18.59 7.31 -2.56
C THR A 33 20.09 7.02 -2.47
N ASP A 34 20.45 5.88 -1.92
CA ASP A 34 21.83 5.41 -1.72
C ASP A 34 22.54 4.98 -3.02
N ASN A 35 21.79 4.81 -4.12
CA ASN A 35 22.30 4.38 -5.42
C ASN A 35 22.02 5.39 -6.55
N GLY A 36 22.13 6.69 -6.26
CA GLY A 36 22.01 7.76 -7.27
C GLY A 36 20.57 8.15 -7.63
N SER A 37 19.55 7.61 -6.96
CA SER A 37 18.18 8.09 -7.12
C SER A 37 18.01 9.50 -6.52
N LYS A 38 17.18 10.33 -7.17
CA LYS A 38 16.79 11.67 -6.65
C LYS A 38 15.75 11.59 -5.53
N GLY A 39 15.00 10.49 -5.43
CA GLY A 39 13.97 10.30 -4.43
C GLY A 39 12.61 9.91 -5.01
N VAL A 40 11.73 10.86 -5.29
CA VAL A 40 10.38 10.60 -5.84
C VAL A 40 10.34 10.87 -7.32
N TYR A 41 9.65 9.99 -8.07
CA TYR A 41 9.43 10.15 -9.51
C TYR A 41 7.94 10.03 -9.84
N SER A 42 7.45 10.83 -10.80
CA SER A 42 6.12 10.68 -11.35
C SER A 42 6.15 10.19 -12.79
N PHE A 43 5.14 9.39 -13.14
CA PHE A 43 4.95 8.83 -14.47
C PHE A 43 3.47 8.88 -14.85
N LEU A 44 3.20 9.00 -16.14
CA LEU A 44 1.88 8.77 -16.71
C LEU A 44 1.81 7.32 -17.20
N PHE A 45 0.97 6.49 -16.56
CA PHE A 45 0.79 5.08 -16.88
C PHE A 45 -0.48 4.85 -17.69
N ASP A 46 -0.38 4.13 -18.80
CA ASP A 46 -1.52 3.74 -19.64
C ASP A 46 -2.02 2.35 -19.25
N GLN A 47 -3.21 2.29 -18.63
CA GLN A 47 -3.84 1.05 -18.17
C GLN A 47 -4.33 0.13 -19.30
N GLN A 48 -4.32 0.55 -20.55
CA GLN A 48 -4.69 -0.29 -21.68
C GLN A 48 -3.48 -1.00 -22.26
N THR A 49 -2.36 -0.29 -22.34
CA THR A 49 -1.15 -0.79 -23.01
C THR A 49 -0.06 -1.26 -22.04
N GLY A 50 -0.10 -0.85 -20.77
CA GLY A 50 0.95 -1.13 -19.77
C GLY A 50 2.17 -0.23 -19.91
N LYS A 51 2.16 0.77 -20.80
CA LYS A 51 3.28 1.70 -21.01
C LYS A 51 3.27 2.83 -19.99
N ALA A 52 4.47 3.28 -19.60
CA ALA A 52 4.67 4.43 -18.74
C ALA A 52 5.53 5.49 -19.43
N THR A 53 5.21 6.76 -19.20
CA THR A 53 5.99 7.91 -19.65
C THR A 53 6.43 8.71 -18.44
N ALA A 54 7.73 8.97 -18.32
CA ALA A 54 8.28 9.79 -17.23
C ALA A 54 7.77 11.23 -17.33
N GLN A 55 7.46 11.83 -16.16
CA GLN A 55 7.00 13.20 -16.07
C GLN A 55 7.98 14.07 -15.26
N HIS A 56 7.99 13.92 -13.93
CA HIS A 56 8.76 14.78 -13.03
C HIS A 56 9.54 13.97 -12.00
N SER A 57 10.44 14.63 -11.29
CA SER A 57 11.10 14.09 -10.09
C SER A 57 11.17 15.15 -9.00
N LEU A 58 11.15 14.72 -7.75
CA LEU A 58 11.31 15.55 -6.56
C LEU A 58 12.47 15.00 -5.72
N ALA A 59 13.44 15.85 -5.39
CA ALA A 59 14.53 15.48 -4.50
C ALA A 59 14.00 15.31 -3.07
N LEU A 60 14.12 14.08 -2.55
CA LEU A 60 13.75 13.73 -1.18
C LEU A 60 14.60 12.52 -0.76
N LYS A 61 15.14 12.53 0.47
CA LYS A 61 15.98 11.45 0.95
C LYS A 61 15.13 10.25 1.37
N ASN A 62 15.42 9.07 0.81
CA ASN A 62 14.82 7.78 1.14
C ASN A 62 13.28 7.78 1.26
N PRO A 63 12.50 8.27 0.26
CA PRO A 63 11.05 8.21 0.29
C PRO A 63 10.57 6.77 0.02
N SER A 64 10.81 5.88 0.96
CA SER A 64 10.63 4.43 0.77
C SER A 64 9.17 3.99 0.78
N TYR A 65 8.26 4.78 1.33
CA TYR A 65 6.82 4.52 1.28
C TYR A 65 6.01 5.79 1.11
N LEU A 66 4.91 5.68 0.36
CA LEU A 66 4.06 6.80 -0.06
C LEU A 66 2.58 6.46 0.18
N ALA A 67 1.76 7.48 0.52
CA ALA A 67 0.31 7.38 0.57
C ALA A 67 -0.35 8.64 0.02
N PHE A 68 -1.25 8.50 -0.95
CA PHE A 68 -2.07 9.61 -1.43
C PHE A 68 -3.19 9.96 -0.45
N ALA A 69 -3.44 11.24 -0.27
CA ALA A 69 -4.70 11.71 0.29
C ALA A 69 -5.88 11.32 -0.64
N PRO A 70 -7.08 11.04 -0.09
CA PRO A 70 -8.24 10.64 -0.91
C PRO A 70 -8.60 11.62 -2.04
N ASN A 71 -8.28 12.91 -1.89
CA ASN A 71 -8.54 13.94 -2.91
C ASN A 71 -7.53 13.94 -4.07
N GLY A 72 -6.46 13.15 -4.01
CA GLY A 72 -5.41 13.05 -5.02
C GLY A 72 -4.54 14.30 -5.21
N ARG A 73 -4.77 15.39 -4.44
CA ARG A 73 -4.02 16.65 -4.54
C ARG A 73 -2.73 16.66 -3.71
N TYR A 74 -2.62 15.74 -2.77
CA TYR A 74 -1.48 15.59 -1.89
C TYR A 74 -1.13 14.11 -1.76
N PHE A 75 0.14 13.85 -1.56
CA PHE A 75 0.59 12.59 -1.02
C PHE A 75 1.61 12.82 0.10
N TYR A 76 1.76 11.83 0.93
CA TYR A 76 2.68 11.84 2.05
C TYR A 76 3.75 10.79 1.85
N ALA A 77 4.99 11.17 2.09
CA ALA A 77 6.16 10.32 1.92
C ALA A 77 6.99 10.30 3.20
N VAL A 78 7.43 9.13 3.62
CA VAL A 78 8.43 9.03 4.68
C VAL A 78 9.81 9.42 4.12
N SER A 79 10.72 9.84 5.00
CA SER A 79 12.17 9.79 4.79
C SER A 79 12.72 8.75 5.74
N GLU A 80 12.90 7.52 5.23
CA GLU A 80 13.33 6.34 6.01
C GLU A 80 14.82 6.47 6.33
N ASN A 81 15.12 7.21 7.40
CA ASN A 81 16.47 7.40 7.91
C ASN A 81 16.58 6.83 9.32
N ASN A 82 17.72 6.19 9.61
CA ASN A 82 18.01 5.61 10.93
C ASN A 82 18.71 6.62 11.84
N ASP A 83 18.15 7.83 11.92
CA ASP A 83 18.65 8.93 12.74
C ASP A 83 17.57 9.98 13.01
N THR A 84 17.95 11.07 13.68
CA THR A 84 17.05 12.19 14.01
C THR A 84 16.50 12.94 12.79
N THR A 85 16.93 12.63 11.57
CA THR A 85 16.40 13.22 10.32
C THR A 85 15.20 12.43 9.77
N ALA A 86 14.85 11.30 10.40
CA ALA A 86 13.66 10.52 10.10
C ALA A 86 12.42 11.43 10.10
N SER A 87 11.67 11.44 8.99
CA SER A 87 10.62 12.43 8.80
C SER A 87 9.45 11.92 7.96
N LEU A 88 8.34 12.66 8.06
CA LEU A 88 7.17 12.57 7.22
C LEU A 88 7.05 13.88 6.43
N ASN A 89 6.81 13.77 5.13
CA ASN A 89 6.77 14.89 4.20
C ASN A 89 5.40 14.95 3.53
N ALA A 90 4.78 16.14 3.50
CA ALA A 90 3.60 16.42 2.69
C ALA A 90 4.02 17.00 1.35
N ILE A 91 3.55 16.44 0.26
CA ILE A 91 3.86 16.85 -1.10
C ILE A 91 2.56 17.19 -1.83
N ALA A 92 2.46 18.40 -2.37
CA ALA A 92 1.41 18.78 -3.30
C ALA A 92 1.66 18.08 -4.65
N PHE A 93 0.57 17.62 -5.28
CA PHE A 93 0.61 16.86 -6.50
C PHE A 93 -0.42 17.39 -7.50
N ASP A 94 0.03 17.78 -8.68
CA ASP A 94 -0.80 18.32 -9.74
C ASP A 94 -1.16 17.29 -10.82
N ARG A 95 -2.16 17.61 -11.64
CA ARG A 95 -2.67 16.71 -12.69
C ARG A 95 -1.64 16.37 -13.77
N ASP A 96 -0.67 17.22 -13.98
CA ASP A 96 0.45 16.98 -14.91
C ASP A 96 1.57 16.11 -14.30
N GLY A 97 1.41 15.67 -13.05
CA GLY A 97 2.40 14.90 -12.32
C GLY A 97 3.46 15.72 -11.61
N SER A 98 3.38 17.06 -11.65
CA SER A 98 4.32 17.93 -10.93
C SER A 98 4.15 17.81 -9.41
N MET A 99 5.25 18.01 -8.68
CA MET A 99 5.36 17.75 -7.26
C MET A 99 6.04 18.90 -6.53
N LYS A 100 5.52 19.31 -5.38
CA LYS A 100 6.12 20.34 -4.54
C LYS A 100 6.06 19.95 -3.06
N LEU A 101 7.21 19.98 -2.39
CA LEU A 101 7.28 19.80 -0.94
C LEU A 101 6.54 20.96 -0.24
N VAL A 102 5.59 20.62 0.65
CA VAL A 102 4.75 21.58 1.40
C VAL A 102 5.25 21.71 2.83
N THR A 103 5.34 20.59 3.55
CA THR A 103 5.82 20.56 4.94
C THR A 103 6.57 19.27 5.22
N THR A 104 7.46 19.35 6.21
CA THR A 104 8.17 18.20 6.79
C THR A 104 7.98 18.21 8.29
N GLN A 105 7.67 17.05 8.89
CA GLN A 105 7.61 16.82 10.33
C GLN A 105 8.53 15.66 10.70
N ARG A 106 9.22 15.74 11.84
CA ARG A 106 9.99 14.61 12.38
C ARG A 106 9.06 13.52 12.85
N THR A 107 9.38 12.25 12.59
CA THR A 107 8.57 11.11 13.04
C THR A 107 8.76 10.78 14.51
N HIS A 108 9.83 11.28 15.14
CA HIS A 108 10.23 10.94 16.51
C HIS A 108 10.38 9.41 16.74
N GLY A 109 10.73 8.70 15.65
CA GLY A 109 11.05 7.29 15.60
C GLY A 109 11.81 7.03 14.31
N GLU A 110 12.90 6.29 14.39
CA GLU A 110 13.84 6.00 13.30
C GLU A 110 13.22 5.00 12.30
N ASP A 111 13.70 5.05 11.05
CA ASP A 111 13.27 4.20 9.92
C ASP A 111 11.75 4.15 9.75
N PRO A 112 11.07 5.29 9.49
CA PRO A 112 9.67 5.25 9.11
C PRO A 112 9.53 4.52 7.76
N CYS A 113 9.03 3.28 7.80
CA CYS A 113 8.97 2.38 6.64
C CYS A 113 7.58 2.24 6.02
N TYR A 114 6.56 2.83 6.65
CA TYR A 114 5.18 2.80 6.18
C TYR A 114 4.46 4.10 6.50
N VAL A 115 3.59 4.53 5.60
CA VAL A 115 2.69 5.67 5.80
C VAL A 115 1.31 5.35 5.24
N GLU A 116 0.28 5.78 5.96
CA GLU A 116 -1.12 5.73 5.52
C GLU A 116 -1.87 6.99 5.94
N THR A 117 -2.92 7.34 5.19
CA THR A 117 -3.79 8.48 5.50
C THR A 117 -5.25 8.18 5.16
N ASP A 118 -6.16 8.73 5.98
CA ASP A 118 -7.60 8.76 5.71
C ASP A 118 -8.08 10.15 5.21
N GLY A 119 -7.14 11.08 5.00
CA GLY A 119 -7.40 12.47 4.62
C GLY A 119 -7.61 13.42 5.81
N HIS A 120 -7.67 12.93 7.05
CA HIS A 120 -7.73 13.74 8.28
C HIS A 120 -6.40 13.71 9.04
N VAL A 121 -5.77 12.55 9.08
CA VAL A 121 -4.44 12.37 9.66
C VAL A 121 -3.55 11.56 8.73
N VAL A 122 -2.25 11.63 9.00
CA VAL A 122 -1.24 10.71 8.45
C VAL A 122 -0.64 9.93 9.60
N MET A 123 -0.47 8.63 9.44
CA MET A 123 0.21 7.75 10.38
C MET A 123 1.47 7.17 9.77
N THR A 124 2.54 7.09 10.56
CA THR A 124 3.77 6.37 10.19
C THR A 124 3.99 5.18 11.10
N ALA A 125 4.51 4.08 10.53
CA ALA A 125 5.14 3.01 11.28
C ALA A 125 6.65 3.20 11.20
N ASN A 126 7.31 3.35 12.35
CA ASN A 126 8.73 3.63 12.47
C ASN A 126 9.41 2.33 12.91
N TYR A 127 10.10 1.66 11.97
CA TYR A 127 10.61 0.31 12.18
C TYR A 127 11.65 0.26 13.30
N SER A 128 12.78 0.95 13.14
CA SER A 128 13.85 0.94 14.15
C SER A 128 13.49 1.72 15.42
N GLY A 129 12.59 2.71 15.30
CA GLY A 129 12.04 3.44 16.44
C GLY A 129 10.98 2.64 17.22
N GLY A 130 10.51 1.52 16.71
CA GLY A 130 9.51 0.65 17.35
C GLY A 130 8.21 1.37 17.68
N SER A 131 7.78 2.33 16.86
CA SER A 131 6.69 3.25 17.21
C SER A 131 5.75 3.57 16.06
N LEU A 132 4.56 4.05 16.42
CA LEU A 132 3.57 4.64 15.52
C LEU A 132 3.48 6.13 15.84
N SER A 133 3.46 7.00 14.82
CA SER A 133 3.30 8.44 15.01
C SER A 133 2.11 8.95 14.19
N VAL A 134 1.33 9.88 14.75
CA VAL A 134 0.10 10.42 14.17
C VAL A 134 0.22 11.92 13.97
N PHE A 135 -0.08 12.39 12.78
CA PHE A 135 0.02 13.79 12.36
C PHE A 135 -1.30 14.25 11.76
N PRO A 136 -2.01 15.23 12.36
CA PRO A 136 -3.17 15.83 11.72
C PRO A 136 -2.80 16.58 10.44
N ILE A 137 -3.74 16.59 9.49
CA ILE A 137 -3.64 17.32 8.22
C ILE A 137 -4.36 18.67 8.36
N ALA A 138 -3.76 19.74 7.87
CA ALA A 138 -4.41 21.03 7.73
C ALA A 138 -5.25 21.10 6.44
N ALA A 139 -6.10 22.09 6.30
CA ALA A 139 -6.98 22.26 5.14
C ALA A 139 -6.23 22.41 3.81
N ASP A 140 -5.01 22.91 3.85
CA ASP A 140 -4.09 23.07 2.71
C ASP A 140 -3.22 21.82 2.45
N GLY A 141 -3.52 20.69 3.09
CA GLY A 141 -2.77 19.44 2.95
C GLY A 141 -1.47 19.37 3.72
N SER A 142 -1.06 20.44 4.40
CA SER A 142 0.16 20.46 5.22
C SER A 142 0.02 19.61 6.48
N LEU A 143 1.15 19.14 7.01
CA LEU A 143 1.21 18.39 8.27
C LEU A 143 1.23 19.35 9.46
N LYS A 144 0.38 19.08 10.44
CA LYS A 144 0.49 19.69 11.78
C LYS A 144 1.49 18.91 12.64
N PRO A 145 1.94 19.46 13.77
CA PRO A 145 2.76 18.73 14.72
C PRO A 145 2.13 17.41 15.16
N MET A 146 2.97 16.42 15.49
CA MET A 146 2.54 15.12 15.99
C MET A 146 1.63 15.26 17.22
N THR A 147 0.50 14.56 17.22
CA THR A 147 -0.49 14.58 18.30
C THR A 147 -0.49 13.32 19.15
N SER A 148 0.00 12.21 18.61
CA SER A 148 0.00 10.92 19.32
C SER A 148 1.17 10.07 18.84
N GLN A 149 1.77 9.36 19.79
CA GLN A 149 2.78 8.33 19.52
C GLN A 149 2.50 7.10 20.39
N HIS A 150 2.55 5.92 19.79
CA HIS A 150 2.54 4.66 20.52
C HIS A 150 3.89 3.96 20.32
N LYS A 151 4.52 3.55 21.43
CA LYS A 151 5.82 2.85 21.40
C LYS A 151 5.62 1.40 21.82
N GLY A 152 6.23 0.49 21.08
CA GLY A 152 6.38 -0.90 21.48
C GLY A 152 7.35 -1.04 22.65
N THR A 153 7.18 -2.08 23.44
CA THR A 153 7.95 -2.29 24.68
C THR A 153 8.68 -3.61 24.74
N ILE A 154 8.40 -4.53 23.80
CA ILE A 154 8.95 -5.89 23.81
C ILE A 154 9.56 -6.26 22.47
N GLY A 155 10.65 -7.02 22.53
CA GLY A 155 11.22 -7.73 21.38
C GLY A 155 10.60 -9.13 21.21
N GLY A 156 11.19 -9.94 20.36
CA GLY A 156 10.71 -11.27 20.02
C GLY A 156 11.85 -12.33 20.03
N PRO A 157 11.57 -13.52 19.50
CA PRO A 157 12.50 -14.66 19.61
C PRO A 157 13.74 -14.57 18.72
N ASP A 158 13.67 -13.87 17.59
CA ASP A 158 14.85 -13.67 16.71
C ASP A 158 15.69 -12.50 17.24
N LEU A 159 16.81 -12.82 17.90
CA LEU A 159 17.72 -11.84 18.50
C LEU A 159 18.46 -10.97 17.47
N THR A 160 18.35 -11.22 16.18
CA THR A 160 18.94 -10.40 15.11
C THR A 160 17.93 -9.48 14.43
N ARG A 161 16.67 -9.88 14.39
CA ARG A 161 15.61 -9.19 13.66
C ARG A 161 14.47 -8.69 14.56
N GLN A 162 14.37 -9.23 15.78
CA GLN A 162 13.32 -8.92 16.76
C GLN A 162 13.95 -8.56 18.15
N ASP A 163 15.22 -8.16 18.18
CA ASP A 163 15.97 -7.84 19.40
C ASP A 163 15.35 -6.71 20.23
N LYS A 164 14.65 -5.81 19.58
CA LYS A 164 13.95 -4.65 20.14
C LYS A 164 12.60 -4.44 19.44
N PRO A 165 11.71 -3.57 19.95
CA PRO A 165 10.45 -3.29 19.27
C PRO A 165 10.64 -2.78 17.85
N HIS A 166 9.90 -3.36 16.90
CA HIS A 166 9.75 -2.91 15.52
C HIS A 166 8.29 -2.90 15.12
N VAL A 167 7.84 -1.83 14.47
CA VAL A 167 6.50 -1.71 13.91
C VAL A 167 6.61 -1.49 12.41
N HIS A 168 5.82 -2.20 11.59
CA HIS A 168 6.05 -2.17 10.15
C HIS A 168 4.90 -1.60 9.31
N CYS A 169 3.65 -1.70 9.75
CA CYS A 169 2.50 -1.29 8.95
C CYS A 169 1.38 -0.73 9.84
N THR A 170 0.61 0.21 9.31
CA THR A 170 -0.63 0.73 9.90
C THR A 170 -1.75 0.65 8.87
N ARG A 171 -2.98 0.28 9.29
CA ARG A 171 -4.13 0.22 8.40
C ARG A 171 -5.38 0.78 9.08
N PHE A 172 -5.98 1.82 8.47
CA PHE A 172 -7.30 2.28 8.85
C PHE A 172 -8.36 1.25 8.49
N THR A 173 -9.35 1.11 9.36
CA THR A 173 -10.55 0.33 9.09
C THR A 173 -11.73 1.25 8.79
N LYS A 174 -12.73 0.75 8.07
CA LYS A 174 -13.90 1.55 7.67
C LYS A 174 -14.81 1.92 8.86
N ASP A 175 -14.70 1.19 9.96
CA ASP A 175 -15.52 1.30 11.17
C ASP A 175 -14.83 2.05 12.32
N GLY A 176 -13.74 2.80 12.03
CA GLY A 176 -13.12 3.74 12.97
C GLY A 176 -12.07 3.13 13.89
N TYR A 177 -11.52 1.98 13.51
CA TYR A 177 -10.35 1.40 14.17
C TYR A 177 -9.10 1.57 13.31
N MET A 178 -7.96 1.23 13.89
CA MET A 178 -6.68 1.12 13.21
C MET A 178 -5.99 -0.17 13.66
N LEU A 179 -5.46 -0.91 12.70
CA LEU A 179 -4.60 -2.07 12.94
C LEU A 179 -3.15 -1.72 12.69
N ALA A 180 -2.23 -2.26 13.49
CA ALA A 180 -0.80 -2.14 13.26
C ALA A 180 -0.10 -3.48 13.44
N THR A 181 0.95 -3.72 12.64
CA THR A 181 1.79 -4.91 12.77
C THR A 181 2.94 -4.62 13.74
N ASN A 182 3.00 -5.36 14.83
CA ASN A 182 4.13 -5.38 15.76
C ASN A 182 5.05 -6.52 15.34
N PHE A 183 6.04 -6.18 14.52
CA PHE A 183 6.96 -7.11 13.88
C PHE A 183 7.75 -7.95 14.91
N SER A 184 8.27 -7.30 15.94
CA SER A 184 9.12 -8.01 16.92
C SER A 184 8.33 -8.86 17.89
N ALA A 185 7.15 -8.43 18.29
CA ALA A 185 6.33 -9.16 19.23
C ALA A 185 5.46 -10.26 18.59
N ASP A 186 5.54 -10.43 17.25
CA ASP A 186 4.69 -11.35 16.49
C ASP A 186 3.19 -11.11 16.74
N GLN A 187 2.76 -9.84 16.66
CA GLN A 187 1.40 -9.43 17.02
C GLN A 187 0.77 -8.48 16.00
N ILE A 188 -0.56 -8.46 15.98
CA ILE A 188 -1.36 -7.37 15.40
C ILE A 188 -1.98 -6.59 16.56
N LEU A 189 -1.72 -5.28 16.58
CA LEU A 189 -2.29 -4.33 17.53
C LEU A 189 -3.57 -3.74 16.95
N SER A 190 -4.57 -3.47 17.80
CA SER A 190 -5.79 -2.79 17.45
C SER A 190 -5.99 -1.55 18.33
N PHE A 191 -6.38 -0.44 17.70
CA PHE A 191 -6.61 0.85 18.36
C PHE A 191 -7.97 1.41 17.96
N LYS A 192 -8.63 2.10 18.89
CA LYS A 192 -9.65 3.09 18.55
C LYS A 192 -8.96 4.33 18.02
N TYR A 193 -9.47 4.83 16.92
CA TYR A 193 -8.97 6.01 16.27
C TYR A 193 -9.94 7.19 16.42
N ASN A 194 -9.48 8.26 17.02
CA ASN A 194 -10.22 9.53 17.06
C ASN A 194 -9.69 10.46 15.96
N LYS A 195 -10.40 10.52 14.83
CA LYS A 195 -9.99 11.34 13.68
C LYS A 195 -9.99 12.85 13.94
N THR A 196 -10.82 13.34 14.87
CA THR A 196 -10.90 14.77 15.21
C THR A 196 -9.72 15.20 16.06
N ALA A 197 -9.37 14.39 17.08
CA ALA A 197 -8.24 14.66 17.96
C ALA A 197 -6.89 14.18 17.38
N GLY A 198 -6.91 13.32 16.36
CA GLY A 198 -5.71 12.68 15.81
C GLY A 198 -5.03 11.78 16.84
N THR A 199 -5.79 11.02 17.63
CA THR A 199 -5.24 10.19 18.71
C THR A 199 -5.62 8.72 18.54
N LEU A 200 -4.74 7.84 19.05
CA LEU A 200 -4.93 6.39 19.12
C LEU A 200 -5.07 5.98 20.59
N THR A 201 -6.04 5.11 20.87
CA THR A 201 -6.20 4.45 22.17
C THR A 201 -6.20 2.94 21.96
N PRO A 202 -5.31 2.16 22.63
CA PRO A 202 -5.34 0.70 22.54
C PRO A 202 -6.76 0.17 22.80
N PHE A 203 -7.22 -0.75 21.95
CA PHE A 203 -8.62 -1.19 21.97
C PHE A 203 -8.80 -2.59 22.56
N SER A 204 -7.98 -3.54 22.12
CA SER A 204 -8.09 -4.92 22.53
C SER A 204 -6.72 -5.49 22.93
N VAL A 205 -6.72 -6.67 23.52
CA VAL A 205 -5.51 -7.46 23.68
C VAL A 205 -4.91 -7.69 22.29
N PRO A 206 -3.59 -7.51 22.10
CA PRO A 206 -2.90 -7.83 20.85
C PRO A 206 -3.23 -9.24 20.38
N VAL A 207 -3.35 -9.41 19.06
CA VAL A 207 -3.61 -10.72 18.45
C VAL A 207 -2.29 -11.36 18.09
N ASP A 208 -1.93 -12.45 18.75
CA ASP A 208 -0.71 -13.19 18.49
C ASP A 208 -0.80 -13.94 17.14
N VAL A 209 0.30 -13.92 16.42
CA VAL A 209 0.58 -14.80 15.27
C VAL A 209 1.65 -15.81 15.66
N ASP A 210 2.09 -16.63 14.69
CA ASP A 210 3.11 -17.64 15.00
C ASP A 210 4.42 -16.95 15.40
N LYS A 211 5.14 -17.51 16.37
CA LYS A 211 6.41 -16.97 16.84
C LYS A 211 7.45 -16.96 15.71
N ASP A 212 8.32 -15.96 15.71
CA ASP A 212 9.35 -15.75 14.68
C ASP A 212 8.75 -15.53 13.28
N SER A 213 7.53 -15.00 13.20
CA SER A 213 6.86 -14.74 11.93
C SER A 213 7.15 -13.34 11.37
N GLY A 214 7.36 -12.34 12.21
CA GLY A 214 7.62 -10.97 11.81
C GLY A 214 6.47 -10.36 11.00
N PRO A 215 5.30 -10.05 11.62
CA PRO A 215 4.16 -9.42 10.95
C PRO A 215 4.56 -8.15 10.20
N ARG A 216 4.27 -8.10 8.89
CA ARG A 216 4.76 -7.00 8.04
C ARG A 216 3.66 -6.15 7.45
N HIS A 217 2.96 -6.60 6.45
CA HIS A 217 1.92 -5.86 5.75
C HIS A 217 0.56 -6.51 5.85
N LEU A 218 -0.49 -5.67 5.94
CA LEU A 218 -1.88 -6.07 6.01
C LEU A 218 -2.66 -5.60 4.76
N THR A 219 -3.59 -6.42 4.29
CA THR A 219 -4.57 -6.03 3.28
C THR A 219 -5.96 -6.53 3.65
N PHE A 220 -7.00 -5.76 3.28
CA PHE A 220 -8.39 -6.11 3.55
C PHE A 220 -9.08 -6.66 2.29
N SER A 221 -10.02 -7.59 2.50
CA SER A 221 -10.98 -7.93 1.44
C SER A 221 -11.85 -6.71 1.08
N PRO A 222 -12.44 -6.65 -0.14
CA PRO A 222 -13.21 -5.49 -0.58
C PRO A 222 -14.40 -5.15 0.33
N ASN A 223 -15.02 -6.17 0.96
CA ASN A 223 -16.09 -6.01 1.93
C ASN A 223 -15.61 -5.68 3.36
N GLY A 224 -14.29 -5.63 3.59
CA GLY A 224 -13.69 -5.33 4.88
C GLY A 224 -13.82 -6.42 5.95
N LYS A 225 -14.36 -7.61 5.60
CA LYS A 225 -14.64 -8.68 6.58
C LYS A 225 -13.47 -9.64 6.81
N ASP A 226 -12.53 -9.69 5.89
CA ASP A 226 -11.33 -10.52 6.02
C ASP A 226 -10.08 -9.64 5.92
N VAL A 227 -9.05 -10.00 6.69
CA VAL A 227 -7.73 -9.39 6.70
C VAL A 227 -6.70 -10.47 6.41
N TYR A 228 -5.74 -10.13 5.55
CA TYR A 228 -4.61 -10.99 5.21
C TYR A 228 -3.32 -10.30 5.61
N LEU A 229 -2.55 -10.98 6.43
CA LEU A 229 -1.25 -10.55 6.91
C LEU A 229 -0.16 -11.29 6.15
N MET A 230 0.79 -10.56 5.55
CA MET A 230 2.07 -11.09 5.10
C MET A 230 3.09 -10.95 6.23
N SER A 231 3.69 -12.05 6.63
CA SER A 231 4.78 -12.10 7.60
C SER A 231 6.13 -12.14 6.90
N GLU A 232 7.09 -11.33 7.34
CA GLU A 232 8.40 -11.22 6.69
C GLU A 232 9.28 -12.43 6.95
N LEU A 233 9.38 -12.85 8.23
CA LEU A 233 10.34 -13.87 8.66
C LEU A 233 9.85 -15.28 8.35
N SER A 234 8.58 -15.60 8.59
CA SER A 234 8.05 -16.93 8.25
C SER A 234 7.77 -17.09 6.75
N GLY A 235 7.50 -15.98 6.03
CA GLY A 235 7.07 -16.03 4.63
C GLY A 235 5.64 -16.55 4.46
N ASP A 236 4.81 -16.51 5.51
CA ASP A 236 3.44 -17.00 5.50
C ASP A 236 2.44 -15.87 5.32
N ILE A 237 1.27 -16.22 4.80
CA ILE A 237 0.07 -15.40 4.87
C ILE A 237 -0.84 -15.98 5.97
N THR A 238 -1.17 -15.15 6.97
CA THR A 238 -2.19 -15.46 7.98
C THR A 238 -3.46 -14.71 7.68
N ALA A 239 -4.59 -15.41 7.61
CA ALA A 239 -5.91 -14.86 7.31
C ALA A 239 -6.79 -14.80 8.55
N PHE A 240 -7.51 -13.67 8.70
CA PHE A 240 -8.39 -13.39 9.83
C PHE A 240 -9.76 -12.94 9.36
N HIS A 241 -10.82 -13.34 10.05
CA HIS A 241 -12.08 -12.61 10.05
C HIS A 241 -11.95 -11.37 10.90
N TYR A 242 -12.45 -10.25 10.39
CA TYR A 242 -12.42 -8.94 11.04
C TYR A 242 -13.85 -8.46 11.35
N ALA A 243 -14.03 -7.97 12.57
CA ALA A 243 -15.23 -7.25 12.97
C ALA A 243 -14.91 -6.29 14.14
N ASN A 244 -15.27 -5.01 13.99
CA ASN A 244 -15.23 -4.01 15.07
C ASN A 244 -13.87 -3.97 15.82
N GLY A 245 -12.78 -3.94 15.09
CA GLY A 245 -11.43 -3.90 15.66
C GLY A 245 -10.88 -5.25 16.13
N LEU A 246 -11.68 -6.34 16.04
CA LEU A 246 -11.28 -7.68 16.48
C LEU A 246 -10.92 -8.57 15.29
N LEU A 247 -9.94 -9.44 15.50
CA LEU A 247 -9.43 -10.39 14.52
C LEU A 247 -9.58 -11.82 15.04
N LYS A 248 -10.08 -12.72 14.19
CA LYS A 248 -10.17 -14.16 14.47
C LYS A 248 -9.49 -14.94 13.35
N ARG A 249 -8.34 -15.55 13.64
CA ARG A 249 -7.56 -16.36 12.70
C ARG A 249 -8.38 -17.54 12.19
N PHE A 250 -8.28 -17.83 10.87
CA PHE A 250 -8.95 -18.98 10.26
C PHE A 250 -8.05 -19.77 9.29
N GLN A 251 -6.90 -19.22 8.87
CA GLN A 251 -5.95 -19.92 8.01
C GLN A 251 -4.54 -19.35 8.16
N THR A 252 -3.52 -20.19 7.99
CA THR A 252 -2.15 -19.81 7.62
C THR A 252 -1.73 -20.65 6.42
N ILE A 253 -1.05 -20.02 5.45
CA ILE A 253 -0.60 -20.65 4.21
C ILE A 253 0.74 -20.06 3.79
N ALA A 254 1.69 -20.91 3.38
CA ALA A 254 3.01 -20.48 2.93
C ALA A 254 2.94 -19.71 1.60
N ALA A 255 3.65 -18.58 1.53
CA ALA A 255 3.89 -17.82 0.31
C ALA A 255 5.34 -17.90 -0.16
N ASP A 256 6.28 -18.29 0.71
CA ASP A 256 7.71 -18.39 0.43
C ASP A 256 8.20 -19.84 0.58
N ASP A 257 8.34 -20.56 -0.54
CA ASP A 257 8.88 -21.91 -0.56
C ASP A 257 10.38 -21.94 -0.23
N ALA A 258 11.10 -20.86 -0.52
CA ALA A 258 12.54 -20.77 -0.28
C ALA A 258 12.88 -20.51 1.18
N LYS A 259 11.88 -20.23 2.02
CA LYS A 259 12.04 -19.86 3.44
C LYS A 259 13.16 -18.83 3.63
N ALA A 260 13.14 -17.82 2.75
CA ALA A 260 14.22 -16.83 2.65
C ALA A 260 14.17 -15.76 3.76
N ARG A 261 13.12 -15.75 4.60
CA ARG A 261 12.87 -14.74 5.63
C ARG A 261 12.72 -13.33 5.02
N GLY A 262 12.11 -13.26 3.84
CA GLY A 262 12.00 -12.07 3.00
C GLY A 262 10.60 -11.78 2.50
N GLY A 263 9.55 -12.20 3.19
CA GLY A 263 8.18 -11.81 2.88
C GLY A 263 8.06 -10.28 2.81
N ALA A 264 7.33 -9.74 1.83
CA ALA A 264 7.31 -8.28 1.65
C ALA A 264 5.89 -7.71 1.59
N ASP A 265 5.30 -7.59 0.44
CA ASP A 265 4.03 -6.89 0.26
C ASP A 265 2.88 -7.84 -0.07
N ILE A 266 1.65 -7.38 0.16
CA ILE A 266 0.44 -8.18 -0.06
C ILE A 266 -0.71 -7.30 -0.54
N HIS A 267 -1.34 -7.69 -1.65
CA HIS A 267 -2.50 -6.99 -2.21
C HIS A 267 -3.56 -7.96 -2.72
N LEU A 268 -4.83 -7.52 -2.64
CA LEU A 268 -5.92 -8.17 -3.37
C LEU A 268 -6.07 -7.56 -4.75
N SER A 269 -6.49 -8.38 -5.71
CA SER A 269 -6.99 -7.87 -6.98
C SER A 269 -8.24 -7.00 -6.76
N PRO A 270 -8.51 -5.99 -7.61
CA PRO A 270 -9.67 -5.10 -7.46
C PRO A 270 -11.01 -5.85 -7.46
N ASP A 271 -11.10 -7.00 -8.14
CA ASP A 271 -12.26 -7.89 -8.16
C ASP A 271 -12.38 -8.78 -6.90
N GLY A 272 -11.40 -8.71 -5.98
CA GLY A 272 -11.37 -9.46 -4.73
C GLY A 272 -11.19 -10.98 -4.89
N LYS A 273 -10.88 -11.48 -6.08
CA LYS A 273 -10.80 -12.91 -6.38
C LYS A 273 -9.44 -13.52 -6.10
N PHE A 274 -8.39 -12.71 -6.10
CA PHE A 274 -7.01 -13.17 -5.94
C PHE A 274 -6.26 -12.32 -4.92
N VAL A 275 -5.36 -12.98 -4.19
CA VAL A 275 -4.37 -12.36 -3.31
C VAL A 275 -2.99 -12.63 -3.90
N TYR A 276 -2.16 -11.60 -3.92
CA TYR A 276 -0.78 -11.61 -4.39
C TYR A 276 0.13 -11.28 -3.22
N ALA A 277 1.25 -11.98 -3.09
CA ALA A 277 2.26 -11.71 -2.06
C ALA A 277 3.65 -11.74 -2.69
N SER A 278 4.49 -10.74 -2.40
CA SER A 278 5.88 -10.74 -2.84
C SER A 278 6.82 -11.34 -1.81
N THR A 279 7.83 -12.07 -2.30
CA THR A 279 8.90 -12.67 -1.51
C THR A 279 10.27 -12.28 -2.09
N ARG A 280 11.29 -12.11 -1.23
CA ARG A 280 12.61 -11.55 -1.55
C ARG A 280 13.71 -12.48 -1.09
N LEU A 281 14.97 -12.15 -1.46
CA LEU A 281 16.23 -12.69 -0.96
C LEU A 281 16.69 -14.00 -1.62
N LYS A 282 15.86 -15.02 -1.78
CA LYS A 282 16.22 -16.29 -2.41
C LYS A 282 15.21 -16.79 -3.44
N GLY A 283 13.96 -16.37 -3.31
CA GLY A 283 12.87 -16.77 -4.18
C GLY A 283 12.11 -15.54 -4.64
N ASP A 284 12.84 -14.56 -5.20
CA ASP A 284 12.27 -13.29 -5.65
C ASP A 284 11.10 -13.51 -6.61
N GLY A 285 9.90 -13.13 -6.17
CA GLY A 285 8.70 -13.39 -6.95
C GLY A 285 7.40 -12.92 -6.32
N ILE A 286 6.33 -13.12 -7.06
CA ILE A 286 4.95 -12.91 -6.62
C ILE A 286 4.25 -14.27 -6.54
N THR A 287 3.87 -14.70 -5.34
CA THR A 287 3.03 -15.88 -5.13
C THR A 287 1.56 -15.49 -5.24
N ILE A 288 0.78 -16.29 -5.95
CA ILE A 288 -0.59 -15.99 -6.38
C ILE A 288 -1.55 -16.99 -5.74
N PHE A 289 -2.58 -16.45 -5.08
CA PHE A 289 -3.61 -17.23 -4.41
C PHE A 289 -4.99 -16.88 -4.95
N LYS A 290 -5.80 -17.89 -5.20
CA LYS A 290 -7.25 -17.73 -5.40
C LYS A 290 -7.91 -17.59 -4.03
N ARG A 291 -8.74 -16.55 -3.87
CA ARG A 291 -9.57 -16.35 -2.69
C ARG A 291 -10.92 -17.06 -2.90
N LEU A 292 -11.25 -17.97 -2.00
CA LEU A 292 -12.52 -18.67 -2.00
C LEU A 292 -13.64 -17.79 -1.37
N ALA A 293 -14.89 -18.19 -1.55
CA ALA A 293 -16.05 -17.50 -0.94
C ALA A 293 -15.98 -17.48 0.61
N SER A 294 -15.33 -18.48 1.21
CA SER A 294 -15.07 -18.55 2.66
C SER A 294 -13.97 -17.60 3.15
N GLY A 295 -13.32 -16.86 2.26
CA GLY A 295 -12.12 -16.07 2.56
C GLY A 295 -10.81 -16.87 2.53
N LYS A 296 -10.86 -18.21 2.54
CA LYS A 296 -9.65 -19.04 2.48
C LYS A 296 -8.90 -18.88 1.16
N LEU A 297 -7.58 -19.02 1.23
CA LEU A 297 -6.67 -18.91 0.10
C LEU A 297 -6.24 -20.29 -0.37
N VAL A 298 -6.14 -20.46 -1.69
CA VAL A 298 -5.55 -21.63 -2.36
C VAL A 298 -4.51 -21.12 -3.34
N ARG A 299 -3.26 -21.60 -3.21
CA ARG A 299 -2.19 -21.22 -4.13
C ARG A 299 -2.49 -21.72 -5.54
N VAL A 300 -2.31 -20.82 -6.53
CA VAL A 300 -2.57 -21.13 -7.95
C VAL A 300 -1.36 -20.91 -8.84
N GLY A 301 -0.32 -20.22 -8.35
CA GLY A 301 0.90 -20.00 -9.10
C GLY A 301 1.92 -19.15 -8.38
N GLN A 302 3.06 -18.98 -9.05
CA GLN A 302 4.13 -18.05 -8.67
C GLN A 302 4.73 -17.47 -9.94
N GLN A 303 5.00 -16.16 -9.92
CA GLN A 303 5.68 -15.43 -11.00
C GLN A 303 7.05 -14.99 -10.49
N PRO A 304 8.16 -15.54 -11.03
CA PRO A 304 9.49 -14.99 -10.76
C PRO A 304 9.59 -13.54 -11.21
N THR A 305 10.37 -12.73 -10.49
CA THR A 305 10.59 -11.31 -10.76
C THR A 305 12.07 -10.97 -10.82
N GLY A 306 12.39 -9.71 -11.07
CA GLY A 306 13.71 -9.16 -10.78
C GLY A 306 14.00 -9.14 -9.28
N LEU A 307 15.26 -8.85 -8.93
CA LEU A 307 15.78 -8.94 -7.57
C LEU A 307 15.07 -7.97 -6.61
N HIS A 308 14.72 -8.49 -5.43
CA HIS A 308 14.17 -7.77 -4.29
C HIS A 308 12.84 -7.06 -4.58
N PRO A 309 11.75 -7.78 -4.94
CA PRO A 309 10.42 -7.22 -5.17
C PRO A 309 9.80 -6.74 -3.83
N ARG A 310 10.16 -5.51 -3.39
CA ARG A 310 9.81 -4.98 -2.06
C ARG A 310 8.36 -4.53 -1.96
N ASN A 311 7.80 -4.01 -3.05
CA ASN A 311 6.44 -3.52 -3.15
C ASN A 311 5.89 -3.78 -4.54
N PHE A 312 4.59 -3.89 -4.67
CA PHE A 312 3.91 -3.94 -5.96
C PHE A 312 2.53 -3.31 -5.88
N ILE A 313 1.92 -3.00 -7.01
CA ILE A 313 0.56 -2.49 -7.09
C ILE A 313 -0.18 -3.13 -8.25
N ILE A 314 -1.49 -3.29 -8.11
CA ILE A 314 -2.38 -3.75 -9.17
C ILE A 314 -3.13 -2.55 -9.73
N THR A 315 -3.18 -2.40 -11.05
CA THR A 315 -3.94 -1.29 -11.66
C THR A 315 -5.41 -1.33 -11.25
N PRO A 316 -6.11 -0.18 -11.13
CA PRO A 316 -7.53 -0.14 -10.75
C PRO A 316 -8.44 -0.97 -11.66
N ASN A 317 -8.12 -1.07 -12.95
CA ASN A 317 -8.84 -1.94 -13.90
C ASN A 317 -8.47 -3.43 -13.79
N GLY A 318 -7.51 -3.78 -12.93
CA GLY A 318 -7.05 -5.15 -12.68
C GLY A 318 -6.26 -5.80 -13.81
N LYS A 319 -5.85 -5.05 -14.85
CA LYS A 319 -5.16 -5.62 -16.03
C LYS A 319 -3.66 -5.83 -15.82
N PHE A 320 -3.01 -5.02 -15.00
CA PHE A 320 -1.57 -5.06 -14.80
C PHE A 320 -1.20 -5.12 -13.32
N VAL A 321 -0.05 -5.76 -13.06
CA VAL A 321 0.66 -5.74 -11.78
C VAL A 321 2.04 -5.12 -12.03
N LEU A 322 2.36 -4.07 -11.28
CA LEU A 322 3.64 -3.35 -11.35
C LEU A 322 4.46 -3.71 -10.12
N VAL A 323 5.64 -4.29 -10.31
CA VAL A 323 6.49 -4.81 -9.23
C VAL A 323 7.77 -3.99 -9.13
N ALA A 324 7.97 -3.33 -7.98
CA ALA A 324 9.19 -2.58 -7.69
C ALA A 324 10.31 -3.53 -7.25
N CYS A 325 11.18 -3.86 -8.20
CA CYS A 325 12.35 -4.72 -8.01
C CYS A 325 13.56 -3.86 -7.63
N ARG A 326 13.76 -3.65 -6.31
CA ARG A 326 14.75 -2.69 -5.78
C ARG A 326 16.14 -2.91 -6.38
N ASP A 327 16.69 -4.11 -6.24
CA ASP A 327 18.08 -4.40 -6.60
C ASP A 327 18.26 -4.65 -8.11
N ALA A 328 17.14 -4.82 -8.84
CA ALA A 328 17.14 -4.83 -10.30
C ALA A 328 17.00 -3.43 -10.93
N ASN A 329 16.83 -2.38 -10.11
CA ASN A 329 16.70 -0.97 -10.58
C ASN A 329 15.59 -0.76 -11.61
N LYS A 330 14.46 -1.42 -11.41
CA LYS A 330 13.32 -1.32 -12.33
C LYS A 330 11.98 -1.66 -11.67
N ILE A 331 10.91 -1.17 -12.29
CA ILE A 331 9.57 -1.69 -12.06
C ILE A 331 9.22 -2.60 -13.22
N GLN A 332 8.93 -3.86 -12.94
CA GLN A 332 8.44 -4.80 -13.94
C GLN A 332 6.93 -4.70 -14.07
N VAL A 333 6.45 -4.73 -15.32
CA VAL A 333 5.01 -4.65 -15.64
C VAL A 333 4.54 -6.01 -16.14
N TYR A 334 3.63 -6.63 -15.40
CA TYR A 334 3.02 -7.91 -15.74
C TYR A 334 1.57 -7.72 -16.17
N ALA A 335 1.17 -8.38 -17.25
CA ALA A 335 -0.25 -8.54 -17.61
C ALA A 335 -0.89 -9.57 -16.68
N ARG A 336 -2.07 -9.26 -16.14
CA ARG A 336 -2.83 -10.14 -15.24
C ARG A 336 -3.99 -10.79 -16.00
N ASN A 337 -4.11 -12.10 -15.92
CA ASN A 337 -5.29 -12.82 -16.37
C ASN A 337 -6.39 -12.74 -15.28
N PRO A 338 -7.55 -12.11 -15.50
CA PRO A 338 -8.58 -11.92 -14.47
C PRO A 338 -9.32 -13.22 -14.09
N GLN A 339 -9.26 -14.27 -14.90
CA GLN A 339 -9.90 -15.56 -14.64
C GLN A 339 -9.03 -16.49 -13.81
N THR A 340 -7.73 -16.53 -14.10
CA THR A 340 -6.78 -17.44 -13.46
C THR A 340 -5.95 -16.77 -12.38
N GLY A 341 -5.84 -15.44 -12.39
CA GLY A 341 -4.95 -14.64 -11.53
C GLY A 341 -3.49 -14.65 -11.97
N LEU A 342 -3.11 -15.50 -12.94
CA LEU A 342 -1.72 -15.65 -13.37
C LEU A 342 -1.19 -14.39 -14.05
N LEU A 343 0.12 -14.20 -13.96
CA LEU A 343 0.85 -13.06 -14.48
C LEU A 343 1.70 -13.49 -15.69
N SER A 344 1.84 -12.57 -16.65
CA SER A 344 2.72 -12.73 -17.83
C SER A 344 3.55 -11.46 -17.96
N ASP A 345 4.88 -11.60 -18.12
CA ASP A 345 5.77 -10.47 -18.32
C ASP A 345 5.44 -9.75 -19.64
N THR A 346 5.26 -8.44 -19.57
CA THR A 346 4.99 -7.61 -20.76
C THR A 346 6.27 -7.11 -21.43
N HIS A 347 7.42 -7.28 -20.78
CA HIS A 347 8.70 -6.71 -21.18
C HIS A 347 8.68 -5.18 -21.33
N GLN A 348 7.80 -4.49 -20.58
CA GLN A 348 7.66 -3.04 -20.56
C GLN A 348 8.19 -2.47 -19.24
N ASP A 349 9.44 -2.80 -18.91
CA ASP A 349 10.08 -2.37 -17.67
C ASP A 349 10.21 -0.84 -17.61
N ILE A 350 10.01 -0.28 -16.42
CA ILE A 350 10.23 1.14 -16.13
C ILE A 350 11.53 1.25 -15.34
N LEU A 351 12.54 1.89 -15.92
CA LEU A 351 13.86 2.02 -15.30
C LEU A 351 13.84 3.12 -14.24
N VAL A 352 14.07 2.76 -13.00
CA VAL A 352 14.17 3.65 -11.84
C VAL A 352 15.17 3.03 -10.87
N GLN A 353 16.09 3.84 -10.32
CA GLN A 353 17.09 3.37 -9.36
C GLN A 353 16.42 3.06 -7.99
N HIS A 354 16.72 1.89 -7.43
CA HIS A 354 16.23 1.40 -6.13
C HIS A 354 14.74 1.66 -5.84
N PRO A 355 13.78 1.30 -6.73
CA PRO A 355 12.37 1.55 -6.51
C PRO A 355 11.84 0.62 -5.41
N VAL A 356 11.09 1.19 -4.45
CA VAL A 356 10.59 0.44 -3.28
C VAL A 356 9.13 0.70 -2.93
N CYS A 357 8.48 1.64 -3.63
CA CYS A 357 7.06 1.92 -3.48
C CYS A 357 6.47 2.45 -4.77
N VAL A 358 5.32 1.93 -5.18
CA VAL A 358 4.55 2.39 -6.35
C VAL A 358 3.13 2.71 -5.91
N LYS A 359 2.62 3.90 -6.25
CA LYS A 359 1.23 4.31 -5.96
C LYS A 359 0.63 5.00 -7.18
N PHE A 360 -0.64 4.70 -7.46
CA PHE A 360 -1.44 5.48 -8.40
C PHE A 360 -2.15 6.62 -7.67
N ALA A 361 -2.15 7.80 -8.27
CA ALA A 361 -2.91 8.92 -7.75
C ALA A 361 -4.42 8.64 -7.88
N PRO A 362 -5.22 8.89 -6.83
CA PRO A 362 -6.67 8.92 -6.95
C PRO A 362 -7.12 9.98 -7.98
N ALA A 363 -8.30 9.80 -8.58
CA ALA A 363 -8.88 10.82 -9.43
C ALA A 363 -9.07 12.13 -8.63
N GLN A 364 -8.52 13.22 -9.13
CA GLN A 364 -8.73 14.54 -8.54
C GLN A 364 -10.11 15.05 -8.94
N HIS A 365 -11.07 14.99 -8.02
CA HIS A 365 -12.36 15.63 -8.20
C HIS A 365 -12.22 17.15 -8.18
N GLN A 366 -13.00 17.83 -9.03
CA GLN A 366 -13.06 19.30 -9.10
C GLN A 366 -13.65 19.89 -7.82
#